data_bf3c51cef8eddb434c72234ac9c4f781
#
_entry.id   bf3c51cef8eddb434c72234ac9c4f781
#
_cell.length_a   1.000
_cell.length_b   1.000
_cell.length_c   1.000
_cell.angle_alpha   90.00
_cell.angle_beta   90.00
_cell.angle_gamma   90.00
#
_symmetry.space_group_name_H-M   'P 1'
#
loop_
_entity.id
_entity.type
_entity.pdbx_description
1 polymer ?
#
loop_
_entity_poly.entity_id
_entity_poly.type
_entity_poly.pdbx_seq_one_letter_code
_entity_poly.pdbx_strand_id
1 'polypeptide(L)'
;MEIPNYPNYLFYPDGRLWSKSRMRYLKCHSVKNGIGYMLRHNKQGENFTVIHLLQTYYPDNPLPDLRRLKSFLSNPNEECPP
;
A
#
# COMPACT_ATOMS: atom_id res chain seq x y z
N MET A 1 2.78 -4.82 -9.06
CA MET A 1 1.68 -4.60 -10.01
C MET A 1 1.36 -3.11 -10.09
N GLU A 2 1.25 -2.59 -11.29
CA GLU A 2 0.91 -1.17 -11.48
C GLU A 2 -0.58 -0.96 -11.25
N ILE A 3 -0.93 0.12 -10.51
CA ILE A 3 -2.33 0.41 -10.20
C ILE A 3 -2.95 1.20 -11.35
N PRO A 4 -4.07 0.74 -11.93
CA PRO A 4 -4.77 1.49 -12.97
C PRO A 4 -5.15 2.90 -12.48
N ASN A 5 -5.00 3.91 -13.32
CA ASN A 5 -5.23 5.33 -13.03
C ASN A 5 -4.19 5.97 -12.09
N TYR A 6 -3.24 5.19 -11.58
CA TYR A 6 -2.19 5.71 -10.69
C TYR A 6 -0.84 5.11 -11.10
N PRO A 7 -0.31 5.49 -12.28
CA PRO A 7 0.90 4.85 -12.84
C PRO A 7 2.18 5.10 -12.05
N ASN A 8 2.17 6.05 -11.11
CA ASN A 8 3.32 6.33 -10.26
C ASN A 8 3.54 5.27 -9.17
N TYR A 9 2.61 4.35 -9.00
CA TYR A 9 2.65 3.41 -7.88
C TYR A 9 2.69 1.97 -8.34
N LEU A 10 3.44 1.15 -7.58
CA LEU A 10 3.46 -0.30 -7.74
C LEU A 10 3.00 -0.93 -6.45
N PHE A 11 1.99 -1.79 -6.53
CA PHE A 11 1.45 -2.48 -5.37
C PHE A 11 1.92 -3.94 -5.34
N TYR A 12 2.36 -4.39 -4.16
CA TYR A 12 2.91 -5.73 -3.97
C TYR A 12 1.97 -6.60 -3.13
N PRO A 13 2.06 -7.93 -3.30
CA PRO A 13 1.16 -8.85 -2.59
C PRO A 13 1.34 -8.89 -1.08
N ASP A 14 2.45 -8.37 -0.56
CA ASP A 14 2.66 -8.25 0.89
C ASP A 14 2.04 -6.98 1.48
N GLY A 15 1.43 -6.14 0.64
CA GLY A 15 0.76 -4.91 1.06
C GLY A 15 1.58 -3.65 0.90
N ARG A 16 2.84 -3.76 0.50
CA ARG A 16 3.70 -2.57 0.30
C ARG A 16 3.30 -1.83 -0.98
N LEU A 17 3.46 -0.52 -0.96
CA LEU A 17 3.20 0.34 -2.10
C LEU A 17 4.45 1.15 -2.41
N TRP A 18 5.00 0.92 -3.59
CA TRP A 18 6.20 1.62 -4.06
C TRP A 18 5.81 2.89 -4.83
N SER A 19 6.44 4.01 -4.48
CA SER A 19 6.27 5.27 -5.22
C SER A 19 7.45 5.44 -6.18
N LYS A 20 7.18 5.48 -7.47
CA LYS A 20 8.21 5.64 -8.49
C LYS A 20 8.86 7.04 -8.41
N SER A 21 8.06 8.07 -8.15
CA SER A 21 8.57 9.44 -8.08
C SER A 21 9.45 9.67 -6.85
N ARG A 22 9.13 9.03 -5.74
CA ARG A 22 9.91 9.15 -4.50
C ARG A 22 10.98 8.09 -4.37
N MET A 23 10.91 7.04 -5.19
CA MET A 23 11.82 5.90 -5.17
C MET A 23 11.90 5.25 -3.79
N ARG A 24 10.74 5.04 -3.19
CA ARG A 24 10.64 4.42 -1.85
C ARG A 24 9.25 3.87 -1.65
N TYR A 25 9.13 2.98 -0.65
CA TYR A 25 7.81 2.49 -0.23
C TYR A 25 7.12 3.56 0.60
N LEU A 26 5.82 3.70 0.39
CA LEU A 26 5.01 4.63 1.18
C LEU A 26 4.66 4.01 2.53
N LYS A 27 4.58 4.85 3.56
CA LYS A 27 4.08 4.43 4.86
C LYS A 27 2.56 4.42 4.82
N CYS A 28 1.95 3.41 5.40
CA CYS A 28 0.50 3.40 5.55
C CYS A 28 0.09 4.44 6.61
N HIS A 29 -1.16 4.87 6.53
CA HIS A 29 -1.72 5.76 7.54
C HIS A 29 -3.14 5.30 7.87
N SER A 30 -3.69 5.80 8.97
CA SER A 30 -5.06 5.49 9.35
C SER A 30 -6.03 6.15 8.38
N VAL A 31 -6.95 5.36 7.87
CA VAL A 31 -8.05 5.83 7.04
C VAL A 31 -9.35 5.38 7.67
N LYS A 32 -10.48 5.85 7.15
CA LYS A 32 -11.79 5.62 7.74
C LYS A 32 -12.08 4.14 8.06
N ASN A 33 -11.64 3.23 7.22
CA ASN A 33 -11.95 1.80 7.34
C ASN A 33 -10.73 0.94 7.70
N GLY A 34 -9.71 1.54 8.31
CA GLY A 34 -8.52 0.81 8.71
C GLY A 34 -7.24 1.53 8.35
N ILE A 35 -6.30 0.81 7.76
CA ILE A 35 -5.04 1.36 7.29
C ILE A 35 -5.00 1.38 5.77
N GLY A 36 -4.33 2.36 5.21
CA GLY A 36 -4.27 2.48 3.76
C GLY A 36 -3.29 3.51 3.28
N TYR A 37 -3.41 3.83 2.01
CA TYR A 37 -2.54 4.80 1.33
C TYR A 37 -3.38 5.84 0.61
N MET A 38 -2.83 7.06 0.50
CA MET A 38 -3.40 8.07 -0.37
C MET A 38 -2.66 8.02 -1.71
N LEU A 39 -3.39 7.73 -2.78
CA LEU A 39 -2.85 7.72 -4.13
C LEU A 39 -3.24 9.01 -4.83
N ARG A 40 -2.28 9.62 -5.53
CA ARG A 40 -2.51 10.88 -6.23
C ARG A 40 -2.15 10.76 -7.71
N HIS A 41 -2.99 11.37 -8.54
CA HIS A 41 -2.74 11.47 -9.96
C HIS A 41 -3.49 12.70 -10.52
N ASN A 42 -2.81 13.54 -11.29
CA ASN A 42 -3.39 14.74 -11.89
C ASN A 42 -4.11 15.65 -10.89
N LYS A 43 -3.46 15.92 -9.74
CA LYS A 43 -3.98 16.77 -8.66
C LYS A 43 -5.18 16.18 -7.93
N GLN A 44 -5.58 14.96 -8.24
CA GLN A 44 -6.62 14.25 -7.52
C GLN A 44 -6.01 13.23 -6.58
N GLY A 45 -6.56 13.11 -5.39
CA GLY A 45 -6.12 12.14 -4.41
C GLY A 45 -7.28 11.34 -3.87
N GLU A 46 -7.05 10.07 -3.59
CA GLU A 46 -8.04 9.17 -3.03
C GLU A 46 -7.38 8.20 -2.07
N ASN A 47 -8.08 7.94 -0.96
CA ASN A 47 -7.60 6.98 0.04
C ASN A 47 -8.08 5.58 -0.30
N PHE A 48 -7.16 4.62 -0.24
CA PHE A 48 -7.47 3.20 -0.46
C PHE A 48 -6.98 2.41 0.73
N THR A 49 -7.82 1.53 1.27
CA THR A 49 -7.37 0.62 2.32
C THR A 49 -6.48 -0.46 1.72
N VAL A 50 -5.51 -0.93 2.51
CA VAL A 50 -4.62 -2.01 2.08
C VAL A 50 -5.42 -3.27 1.77
N ILE A 51 -6.43 -3.57 2.59
CA ILE A 51 -7.29 -4.74 2.39
C ILE A 51 -8.05 -4.63 1.06
N HIS A 52 -8.59 -3.47 0.74
CA HIS A 52 -9.27 -3.25 -0.53
C HIS A 52 -8.33 -3.50 -1.72
N LEU A 53 -7.11 -2.98 -1.64
CA LEU A 53 -6.11 -3.17 -2.70
C LEU A 53 -5.73 -4.65 -2.84
N LEU A 54 -5.53 -5.35 -1.72
CA LEU A 54 -5.21 -6.78 -1.75
C LEU A 54 -6.35 -7.60 -2.34
N GLN A 55 -7.58 -7.31 -1.98
CA GLN A 55 -8.75 -8.02 -2.52
C GLN A 55 -8.97 -7.73 -3.99
N THR A 56 -8.63 -6.53 -4.43
CA THR A 56 -8.82 -6.12 -5.83
C THR A 56 -7.76 -6.71 -6.75
N TYR A 57 -6.49 -6.67 -6.34
CA TYR A 57 -5.37 -7.04 -7.21
C TYR A 57 -4.78 -8.42 -6.93
N TYR A 58 -4.97 -8.92 -5.72
CA TYR A 58 -4.47 -10.24 -5.30
C TYR A 58 -5.58 -11.02 -4.57
N PRO A 59 -6.73 -11.26 -5.25
CA PRO A 59 -7.89 -11.86 -4.59
C PRO A 59 -7.66 -13.30 -4.11
N ASP A 60 -6.69 -14.00 -4.70
CA ASP A 60 -6.40 -15.38 -4.33
C ASP A 60 -5.46 -15.50 -3.14
N ASN A 61 -4.87 -14.40 -2.70
CA ASN A 61 -3.97 -14.42 -1.55
C ASN A 61 -4.77 -14.34 -0.25
N PRO A 62 -4.36 -15.07 0.80
CA PRO A 62 -5.01 -14.95 2.10
C PRO A 62 -4.77 -13.55 2.66
N LEU A 63 -5.79 -13.01 3.36
CA LEU A 63 -5.65 -11.70 3.98
C LEU A 63 -4.72 -11.80 5.19
N PRO A 64 -3.75 -10.89 5.33
CA PRO A 64 -2.84 -10.90 6.46
C PRO A 64 -3.52 -10.38 7.74
N ASP A 65 -2.90 -10.68 8.88
CA ASP A 65 -3.30 -10.08 10.15
C ASP A 65 -3.05 -8.58 10.10
N LEU A 66 -4.11 -7.78 10.35
CA LEU A 66 -4.02 -6.32 10.28
C LEU A 66 -3.00 -5.74 11.25
N ARG A 67 -2.82 -6.33 12.42
CA ARG A 67 -1.84 -5.84 13.40
C ARG A 67 -0.42 -5.98 12.89
N ARG A 68 -0.10 -7.14 12.33
CA ARG A 68 1.20 -7.38 11.74
C ARG A 68 1.42 -6.49 10.53
N LEU A 69 0.41 -6.36 9.70
CA LEU A 69 0.47 -5.54 8.50
C LEU A 69 0.70 -4.07 8.85
N LYS A 70 0.00 -3.55 9.85
CA LYS A 70 0.16 -2.17 10.30
C LYS A 70 1.59 -1.92 10.80
N SER A 71 2.13 -2.82 11.61
CA SER A 71 3.49 -2.72 12.10
C SER A 71 4.51 -2.74 10.96
N PHE A 72 4.34 -3.68 10.05
CA PHE A 72 5.21 -3.82 8.89
C PHE A 72 5.17 -2.58 7.99
N LEU A 73 3.97 -2.09 7.68
CA LEU A 73 3.81 -0.98 6.74
C LEU A 73 4.05 0.40 7.36
N SER A 74 4.17 0.48 8.67
CA SER A 74 4.53 1.74 9.33
C SER A 74 5.98 2.13 9.02
N ASN A 75 6.85 1.16 8.80
CA ASN A 75 8.26 1.39 8.50
C ASN A 75 8.75 0.49 7.36
N PRO A 76 8.15 0.62 6.17
CA PRO A 76 8.48 -0.30 5.07
C PRO A 76 9.88 -0.11 4.50
N ASN A 77 10.51 1.05 4.74
CA ASN A 77 11.86 1.34 4.27
C ASN A 77 12.94 1.08 5.33
N GLU A 78 12.53 0.75 6.54
CA GLU A 78 13.45 0.41 7.63
C GLU A 78 13.52 -1.10 7.80
N GLU A 79 13.66 -1.80 6.70
CA GLU A 79 13.82 -3.24 6.77
C GLU A 79 15.03 -3.56 7.60
N CYS A 80 14.81 -4.38 8.62
CA CYS A 80 15.92 -4.93 9.34
C CYS A 80 16.71 -5.80 8.38
N PRO A 81 17.94 -5.43 8.06
CA PRO A 81 18.76 -6.34 7.29
C PRO A 81 18.92 -7.63 8.09
N PRO A 82 18.96 -8.71 7.40
CA PRO A 82 19.16 -10.00 8.09
C PRO A 82 20.47 -10.01 8.85
#